data_8abd0a90edf17513902ee64dc253d876
#
_entry.id   8abd0a90edf17513902ee64dc253d876
#
_cell.length_a   1.000
_cell.length_b   1.000
_cell.length_c   1.000
_cell.angle_alpha   90.00
_cell.angle_beta   90.00
_cell.angle_gamma   90.00
#
_symmetry.space_group_name_H-M   'P 1'
#
loop_
_entity.id
_entity.type
_entity.pdbx_description
1 polymer ?
#
loop_
_entity_poly.entity_id
_entity_poly.type
_entity_poly.pdbx_seq_one_letter_code
_entity_poly.pdbx_strand_id
1 'polypeptide(L)'
;MAQTIGRQALGSDVVKITVLVGGVGGARFLLGVQHLLGLGQFAGGDSKHELTAIVNVGDDAWMHGVRICPDLDTCMYTLGGGVDPERGWGHRNETWHAKDELAAYGVQPDWFGLGDRDLATHLVRTQMLRAGYPLSQVTEALCKRWSPGARLLPVTDDRSETHVVVTDPGPGDQAGVRHAIHFQEWWVRYRAQIPSHSFAFVGAEQATAAPGVTDAIADADVVLLAPSNPVVSIGPILQIPGIRGALRSTKAPVIGYSPIIDGKPLRGMADECLSIIGVESTSQAVGQHFGARSGTGILDGWLVHEGDDADIEGVQVRAVPLLMTDPATTAEMVRAGLDLAGVAL
;
A
#
# COMPACT_ATOMS: atom_id res chain seq x y z
N MET A 1 -18.34 -7.95 41.90
CA MET A 1 -19.40 -8.21 40.90
C MET A 1 -19.09 -7.36 39.69
N ALA A 2 -18.44 -7.93 38.68
CA ALA A 2 -18.15 -7.25 37.43
C ALA A 2 -19.32 -7.50 36.47
N GLN A 3 -20.04 -6.46 36.07
CA GLN A 3 -21.05 -6.54 35.05
C GLN A 3 -20.36 -6.65 33.68
N THR A 4 -20.42 -7.85 33.13
CA THR A 4 -20.14 -8.12 31.73
C THR A 4 -21.24 -7.45 30.91
N ILE A 5 -20.92 -6.33 30.27
CA ILE A 5 -21.79 -5.71 29.27
C ILE A 5 -21.74 -6.60 28.03
N GLY A 6 -22.72 -7.46 27.89
CA GLY A 6 -22.96 -8.22 26.67
C GLY A 6 -23.25 -7.26 25.52
N ARG A 7 -22.29 -7.06 24.59
CA ARG A 7 -22.57 -6.52 23.27
C ARG A 7 -23.42 -7.55 22.52
N GLN A 8 -24.69 -7.23 22.27
CA GLN A 8 -25.49 -7.92 21.29
C GLN A 8 -24.78 -7.85 19.95
N ALA A 9 -24.42 -9.01 19.39
CA ALA A 9 -24.04 -9.14 18.01
C ALA A 9 -25.21 -8.65 17.14
N LEU A 10 -25.08 -7.47 16.56
CA LEU A 10 -25.88 -7.05 15.42
C LEU A 10 -25.34 -7.82 14.22
N GLY A 11 -25.98 -8.95 13.91
CA GLY A 11 -25.67 -9.74 12.74
C GLY A 11 -26.05 -8.97 11.48
N SER A 12 -25.13 -8.23 10.90
CA SER A 12 -25.14 -8.01 9.47
C SER A 12 -24.36 -9.18 8.86
N ASP A 13 -24.98 -9.95 7.97
CA ASP A 13 -24.34 -11.03 7.21
C ASP A 13 -23.21 -10.49 6.30
N VAL A 14 -22.94 -9.21 6.30
CA VAL A 14 -21.99 -8.48 5.47
C VAL A 14 -20.91 -7.84 6.34
N VAL A 15 -19.68 -8.21 6.13
CA VAL A 15 -18.51 -7.56 6.76
C VAL A 15 -17.81 -6.67 5.73
N LYS A 16 -17.55 -5.42 6.11
CA LYS A 16 -16.86 -4.40 5.29
C LYS A 16 -15.43 -4.22 5.80
N ILE A 17 -14.46 -4.61 5.01
CA ILE A 17 -13.04 -4.44 5.32
C ILE A 17 -12.45 -3.34 4.46
N THR A 18 -11.84 -2.35 5.10
CA THR A 18 -11.05 -1.31 4.43
C THR A 18 -9.56 -1.54 4.72
N VAL A 19 -8.72 -1.57 3.68
CA VAL A 19 -7.28 -1.82 3.80
C VAL A 19 -6.51 -0.64 3.25
N LEU A 20 -5.59 -0.06 4.05
CA LEU A 20 -4.59 0.87 3.57
C LEU A 20 -3.39 0.07 3.06
N VAL A 21 -2.97 0.34 1.82
CA VAL A 21 -2.04 -0.55 1.12
C VAL A 21 -1.15 0.18 0.12
N GLY A 22 0.07 -0.35 -0.07
CA GLY A 22 0.98 -0.02 -1.17
C GLY A 22 1.99 -1.14 -1.37
N GLY A 23 2.63 -1.16 -2.54
CA GLY A 23 3.67 -2.11 -2.89
C GLY A 23 3.23 -3.56 -3.07
N VAL A 24 4.22 -4.39 -3.43
CA VAL A 24 4.03 -5.83 -3.71
C VAL A 24 3.55 -6.60 -2.47
N GLY A 25 4.12 -6.29 -1.29
CA GLY A 25 3.73 -6.94 -0.04
C GLY A 25 2.27 -6.68 0.31
N GLY A 26 1.84 -5.42 0.16
CA GLY A 26 0.46 -5.03 0.38
C GLY A 26 -0.53 -5.68 -0.59
N ALA A 27 -0.16 -5.81 -1.87
CA ALA A 27 -0.99 -6.50 -2.86
C ALA A 27 -1.16 -7.99 -2.53
N ARG A 28 -0.11 -8.66 -2.03
CA ARG A 28 -0.19 -10.04 -1.53
C ARG A 28 -1.08 -10.17 -0.31
N PHE A 29 -1.01 -9.20 0.60
CA PHE A 29 -1.90 -9.13 1.74
C PHE A 29 -3.37 -9.02 1.31
N LEU A 30 -3.68 -8.13 0.36
CA LEU A 30 -5.01 -8.01 -0.23
C LEU A 30 -5.50 -9.33 -0.85
N LEU A 31 -4.62 -10.10 -1.47
CA LEU A 31 -4.97 -11.41 -2.03
C LEU A 31 -5.40 -12.39 -0.93
N GLY A 32 -4.77 -12.34 0.25
CA GLY A 32 -5.20 -13.09 1.43
C GLY A 32 -6.57 -12.64 1.95
N VAL A 33 -6.83 -11.33 1.99
CA VAL A 33 -8.15 -10.79 2.35
C VAL A 33 -9.22 -11.25 1.34
N GLN A 34 -8.92 -11.17 0.04
CA GLN A 34 -9.80 -11.65 -1.03
C GLN A 34 -10.12 -13.15 -0.88
N HIS A 35 -9.10 -13.96 -0.55
CA HIS A 35 -9.26 -15.39 -0.28
C HIS A 35 -10.15 -15.64 0.94
N LEU A 36 -9.90 -14.95 2.04
CA LEU A 36 -10.66 -15.09 3.29
C LEU A 36 -12.15 -14.77 3.09
N LEU A 37 -12.45 -13.74 2.30
CA LEU A 37 -13.81 -13.28 2.05
C LEU A 37 -14.51 -14.02 0.90
N GLY A 38 -13.83 -14.92 0.20
CA GLY A 38 -14.37 -15.62 -0.98
C GLY A 38 -14.72 -14.67 -2.13
N LEU A 39 -13.88 -13.68 -2.39
CA LEU A 39 -14.08 -12.66 -3.43
C LEU A 39 -13.18 -12.89 -4.65
N GLY A 40 -13.47 -12.22 -5.76
CA GLY A 40 -12.62 -12.19 -6.96
C GLY A 40 -12.21 -13.58 -7.46
N GLN A 41 -10.92 -13.88 -7.48
CA GLN A 41 -10.37 -15.17 -7.94
C GLN A 41 -10.83 -16.35 -7.07
N PHE A 42 -11.26 -16.12 -5.85
CA PHE A 42 -11.69 -17.13 -4.88
C PHE A 42 -13.21 -17.18 -4.71
N ALA A 43 -13.96 -16.47 -5.56
CA ALA A 43 -15.41 -16.46 -5.52
C ALA A 43 -15.96 -17.86 -5.83
N GLY A 44 -16.49 -18.53 -4.81
CA GLY A 44 -17.12 -19.86 -4.91
C GLY A 44 -18.61 -19.86 -4.60
N GLY A 45 -19.21 -18.68 -4.40
CA GLY A 45 -20.61 -18.49 -4.01
C GLY A 45 -20.98 -17.01 -3.92
N ASP A 46 -22.14 -16.73 -3.34
CA ASP A 46 -22.65 -15.36 -3.14
C ASP A 46 -22.04 -14.71 -1.88
N SER A 47 -20.72 -14.50 -1.86
CA SER A 47 -20.13 -13.71 -0.77
C SER A 47 -20.71 -12.31 -0.80
N LYS A 48 -21.26 -11.86 0.34
CA LYS A 48 -21.81 -10.51 0.52
C LYS A 48 -20.80 -9.54 1.12
N HIS A 49 -19.62 -10.03 1.52
CA HIS A 49 -18.59 -9.20 2.14
C HIS A 49 -18.04 -8.16 1.16
N GLU A 50 -17.60 -7.03 1.69
CA GLU A 50 -17.05 -5.92 0.90
C GLU A 50 -15.58 -5.69 1.25
N LEU A 51 -14.73 -5.59 0.23
CA LEU A 51 -13.33 -5.22 0.36
C LEU A 51 -13.07 -3.90 -0.37
N THR A 52 -12.60 -2.90 0.36
CA THR A 52 -12.10 -1.64 -0.21
C THR A 52 -10.61 -1.51 0.11
N ALA A 53 -9.79 -1.23 -0.89
CA ALA A 53 -8.38 -0.93 -0.74
C ALA A 53 -8.13 0.55 -1.04
N ILE A 54 -7.59 1.28 -0.05
CA ILE A 54 -7.08 2.64 -0.21
C ILE A 54 -5.61 2.52 -0.54
N VAL A 55 -5.26 2.84 -1.79
CA VAL A 55 -3.96 2.55 -2.37
C VAL A 55 -3.10 3.81 -2.43
N ASN A 56 -1.82 3.64 -2.09
CA ASN A 56 -0.79 4.65 -2.24
C ASN A 56 -0.67 5.14 -3.69
N VAL A 57 -0.46 6.43 -3.87
CA VAL A 57 -0.15 7.09 -5.15
C VAL A 57 1.16 7.87 -5.10
N GLY A 58 1.89 7.80 -3.98
CA GLY A 58 3.15 8.52 -3.80
C GLY A 58 4.25 8.09 -4.77
N ASP A 59 4.13 6.89 -5.33
CA ASP A 59 5.07 6.31 -6.28
C ASP A 59 4.73 6.61 -7.73
N ASP A 60 3.59 7.26 -7.96
CA ASP A 60 3.07 7.57 -9.29
C ASP A 60 3.98 8.57 -10.02
N ALA A 61 4.29 8.28 -11.28
CA ALA A 61 5.20 9.07 -12.07
C ALA A 61 4.73 9.27 -13.51
N TRP A 62 5.27 10.29 -14.16
CA TRP A 62 5.19 10.46 -15.61
C TRP A 62 6.49 10.00 -16.25
N MET A 63 6.43 8.95 -17.07
CA MET A 63 7.59 8.43 -17.81
C MET A 63 7.20 8.15 -19.25
N HIS A 64 8.08 8.50 -20.19
CA HIS A 64 7.85 8.33 -21.63
C HIS A 64 6.49 8.91 -22.12
N GLY A 65 6.01 9.96 -21.45
CA GLY A 65 4.74 10.61 -21.79
C GLY A 65 3.47 9.90 -21.32
N VAL A 66 3.60 8.82 -20.52
CA VAL A 66 2.47 8.10 -19.90
C VAL A 66 2.51 8.20 -18.37
N ARG A 67 1.32 8.16 -17.75
CA ARG A 67 1.17 8.10 -16.29
C ARG A 67 1.26 6.66 -15.82
N ILE A 68 2.17 6.42 -14.90
CA ILE A 68 2.44 5.14 -14.27
C ILE A 68 1.97 5.20 -12.82
N CYS A 69 1.21 4.20 -12.37
CA CYS A 69 0.69 4.10 -11.01
C CYS A 69 1.05 2.72 -10.43
N PRO A 70 2.31 2.53 -9.96
CA PRO A 70 2.85 1.21 -9.64
C PRO A 70 2.04 0.42 -8.62
N ASP A 71 1.59 1.07 -7.55
CA ASP A 71 0.88 0.41 -6.47
C ASP A 71 -0.56 0.05 -6.86
N LEU A 72 -1.27 0.95 -7.56
CA LEU A 72 -2.60 0.68 -8.10
C LEU A 72 -2.57 -0.49 -9.10
N ASP A 73 -1.58 -0.49 -10.00
CA ASP A 73 -1.43 -1.54 -11.01
C ASP A 73 -1.08 -2.88 -10.39
N THR A 74 -0.13 -2.89 -9.43
CA THR A 74 0.25 -4.10 -8.71
C THR A 74 -0.95 -4.68 -7.94
N CYS A 75 -1.74 -3.87 -7.25
CA CYS A 75 -2.96 -4.33 -6.57
C CYS A 75 -3.98 -4.89 -7.57
N MET A 76 -4.26 -4.15 -8.65
CA MET A 76 -5.22 -4.53 -9.67
C MET A 76 -4.83 -5.84 -10.37
N TYR A 77 -3.56 -5.98 -10.78
CA TYR A 77 -3.07 -7.19 -11.45
C TYR A 77 -3.02 -8.39 -10.51
N THR A 78 -2.62 -8.19 -9.26
CA THR A 78 -2.57 -9.26 -8.25
C THR A 78 -3.96 -9.79 -7.98
N LEU A 79 -4.92 -8.93 -7.67
CA LEU A 79 -6.28 -9.33 -7.37
C LEU A 79 -7.03 -9.87 -8.60
N GLY A 80 -6.70 -9.39 -9.80
CA GLY A 80 -7.25 -9.87 -11.07
C GLY A 80 -6.57 -11.10 -11.65
N GLY A 81 -5.55 -11.69 -10.97
CA GLY A 81 -4.87 -12.92 -11.39
C GLY A 81 -3.92 -12.78 -12.56
N GLY A 82 -3.55 -11.55 -12.93
CA GLY A 82 -2.67 -11.26 -14.07
C GLY A 82 -1.24 -10.88 -13.71
N VAL A 83 -0.90 -10.78 -12.43
CA VAL A 83 0.45 -10.41 -11.98
C VAL A 83 1.48 -11.49 -12.32
N ASP A 84 2.70 -11.08 -12.60
CA ASP A 84 3.84 -12.01 -12.71
C ASP A 84 4.16 -12.59 -11.31
N PRO A 85 4.11 -13.92 -11.13
CA PRO A 85 4.25 -14.53 -9.82
C PRO A 85 5.65 -14.45 -9.23
N GLU A 86 6.70 -14.36 -10.06
CA GLU A 86 8.10 -14.30 -9.63
C GLU A 86 8.48 -12.88 -9.20
N ARG A 87 8.16 -11.89 -10.02
CA ARG A 87 8.43 -10.49 -9.71
C ARG A 87 7.47 -9.94 -8.66
N GLY A 88 6.20 -10.38 -8.70
CA GLY A 88 5.12 -9.85 -7.86
C GLY A 88 4.58 -8.50 -8.34
N TRP A 89 4.99 -8.01 -9.52
CA TRP A 89 4.52 -6.81 -10.18
C TRP A 89 4.54 -6.97 -11.70
N GLY A 90 3.85 -6.07 -12.41
CA GLY A 90 3.70 -6.17 -13.86
C GLY A 90 2.87 -7.37 -14.32
N HIS A 91 2.75 -7.53 -15.62
CA HIS A 91 1.94 -8.60 -16.20
C HIS A 91 2.67 -9.94 -16.25
N ARG A 92 1.92 -11.03 -16.08
CA ARG A 92 2.36 -12.37 -16.43
C ARG A 92 2.66 -12.48 -17.94
N ASN A 93 3.74 -13.17 -18.30
CA ASN A 93 4.18 -13.32 -19.67
C ASN A 93 4.41 -11.97 -20.36
N GLU A 94 5.06 -11.05 -19.69
CA GLU A 94 5.42 -9.74 -20.21
C GLU A 94 6.56 -9.84 -21.22
N THR A 95 6.57 -8.91 -22.18
CA THR A 95 7.65 -8.68 -23.14
C THR A 95 8.16 -7.24 -23.02
N TRP A 96 9.33 -6.97 -23.60
CA TRP A 96 10.06 -5.71 -23.38
C TRP A 96 10.50 -5.03 -24.67
N HIS A 97 9.84 -5.32 -25.79
CA HIS A 97 10.21 -4.81 -27.12
C HIS A 97 10.16 -3.29 -27.18
N ALA A 98 9.12 -2.67 -26.63
CA ALA A 98 9.01 -1.21 -26.61
C ALA A 98 10.14 -0.56 -25.79
N LYS A 99 10.55 -1.16 -24.67
CA LYS A 99 11.69 -0.71 -23.88
C LYS A 99 12.99 -0.75 -24.69
N ASP A 100 13.23 -1.86 -25.38
CA ASP A 100 14.46 -2.04 -26.18
C ASP A 100 14.53 -1.04 -27.35
N GLU A 101 13.40 -0.78 -28.03
CA GLU A 101 13.29 0.23 -29.07
C GLU A 101 13.49 1.66 -28.53
N LEU A 102 12.87 2.01 -27.40
CA LEU A 102 13.08 3.31 -26.76
C LEU A 102 14.57 3.54 -26.42
N ALA A 103 15.24 2.52 -25.90
CA ALA A 103 16.67 2.57 -25.62
C ALA A 103 17.50 2.76 -26.91
N ALA A 104 17.13 2.09 -28.02
CA ALA A 104 17.79 2.26 -29.31
C ALA A 104 17.64 3.69 -29.88
N TYR A 105 16.54 4.38 -29.59
CA TYR A 105 16.37 5.81 -29.90
C TYR A 105 17.08 6.74 -28.91
N GLY A 106 17.71 6.22 -27.83
CA GLY A 106 18.34 7.03 -26.79
C GLY A 106 17.36 7.77 -25.88
N VAL A 107 16.12 7.32 -25.80
CA VAL A 107 15.08 7.96 -24.96
C VAL A 107 15.37 7.69 -23.48
N GLN A 108 15.29 8.74 -22.67
CA GLN A 108 15.47 8.66 -21.22
C GLN A 108 14.12 8.77 -20.49
N PRO A 109 13.95 8.15 -19.32
CA PRO A 109 14.93 7.33 -18.57
C PRO A 109 15.01 5.89 -19.11
N ASP A 110 16.21 5.37 -19.29
CA ASP A 110 16.48 4.00 -19.75
C ASP A 110 16.47 2.96 -18.59
N TRP A 111 16.61 3.44 -17.36
CA TRP A 111 16.62 2.60 -16.16
C TRP A 111 15.24 2.10 -15.75
N PHE A 112 14.14 2.74 -16.19
CA PHE A 112 12.79 2.31 -15.89
C PHE A 112 12.22 1.44 -17.02
N GLY A 113 11.92 0.19 -16.70
CA GLY A 113 11.34 -0.74 -17.68
C GLY A 113 9.82 -0.71 -17.67
N LEU A 114 9.22 -0.39 -18.83
CA LEU A 114 7.80 -0.59 -19.10
C LEU A 114 7.63 -1.86 -19.94
N GLY A 115 6.81 -2.78 -19.46
CA GLY A 115 6.41 -3.96 -20.22
C GLY A 115 5.45 -3.60 -21.35
N ASP A 116 5.45 -4.37 -22.44
CA ASP A 116 4.61 -4.09 -23.61
C ASP A 116 3.11 -4.16 -23.29
N ARG A 117 2.71 -5.10 -22.40
CA ARG A 117 1.32 -5.22 -21.93
C ARG A 117 0.96 -4.14 -20.92
N ASP A 118 1.89 -3.85 -20.02
CA ASP A 118 1.72 -2.83 -18.99
C ASP A 118 1.58 -1.45 -19.63
N LEU A 119 2.31 -1.20 -20.73
CA LEU A 119 2.20 0.00 -21.53
C LEU A 119 0.76 0.26 -22.02
N ALA A 120 -0.01 -0.79 -22.35
CA ALA A 120 -1.40 -0.63 -22.73
C ALA A 120 -2.25 -0.04 -21.59
N THR A 121 -2.05 -0.48 -20.35
CA THR A 121 -2.70 0.08 -19.15
C THR A 121 -2.35 1.56 -18.98
N HIS A 122 -1.05 1.89 -19.10
CA HIS A 122 -0.57 3.27 -18.97
C HIS A 122 -1.11 4.20 -20.07
N LEU A 123 -1.23 3.71 -21.29
CA LEU A 123 -1.81 4.46 -22.41
C LEU A 123 -3.30 4.76 -22.19
N VAL A 124 -4.10 3.75 -21.81
CA VAL A 124 -5.52 3.94 -21.49
C VAL A 124 -5.67 4.93 -20.33
N ARG A 125 -4.93 4.75 -19.24
CA ARG A 125 -4.93 5.68 -18.10
C ARG A 125 -4.61 7.10 -18.54
N THR A 126 -3.53 7.27 -19.28
CA THR A 126 -3.07 8.58 -19.74
C THR A 126 -4.10 9.26 -20.65
N GLN A 127 -4.72 8.52 -21.56
CA GLN A 127 -5.77 9.03 -22.42
C GLN A 127 -6.97 9.54 -21.61
N MET A 128 -7.43 8.79 -20.62
CA MET A 128 -8.55 9.19 -19.77
C MET A 128 -8.20 10.40 -18.91
N LEU A 129 -7.01 10.43 -18.28
CA LEU A 129 -6.54 11.58 -17.50
C LEU A 129 -6.48 12.85 -18.36
N ARG A 130 -5.96 12.76 -19.60
CA ARG A 130 -5.93 13.88 -20.56
C ARG A 130 -7.32 14.33 -21.01
N ALA A 131 -8.29 13.43 -20.98
CA ALA A 131 -9.70 13.76 -21.24
C ALA A 131 -10.42 14.39 -20.03
N GLY A 132 -9.70 14.57 -18.89
CA GLY A 132 -10.20 15.23 -17.69
C GLY A 132 -10.86 14.30 -16.66
N TYR A 133 -10.78 12.97 -16.82
CA TYR A 133 -11.26 12.04 -15.80
C TYR A 133 -10.30 12.02 -14.61
N PRO A 134 -10.79 12.06 -13.36
CA PRO A 134 -9.95 11.90 -12.17
C PRO A 134 -9.41 10.48 -12.07
N LEU A 135 -8.29 10.31 -11.35
CA LEU A 135 -7.61 9.01 -11.22
C LEU A 135 -8.52 7.92 -10.62
N SER A 136 -9.40 8.29 -9.69
CA SER A 136 -10.39 7.37 -9.09
C SER A 136 -11.32 6.76 -10.15
N GLN A 137 -11.85 7.55 -11.07
CA GLN A 137 -12.70 7.06 -12.18
C GLN A 137 -11.90 6.25 -13.20
N VAL A 138 -10.67 6.66 -13.47
CA VAL A 138 -9.76 5.92 -14.36
C VAL A 138 -9.45 4.54 -13.75
N THR A 139 -9.16 4.47 -12.45
CA THR A 139 -8.92 3.22 -11.72
C THR A 139 -10.14 2.30 -11.78
N GLU A 140 -11.34 2.84 -11.54
CA GLU A 140 -12.59 2.09 -11.66
C GLU A 140 -12.77 1.50 -13.07
N ALA A 141 -12.51 2.31 -14.11
CA ALA A 141 -12.61 1.85 -15.49
C ALA A 141 -11.62 0.72 -15.83
N LEU A 142 -10.38 0.83 -15.37
CA LEU A 142 -9.36 -0.22 -15.55
C LEU A 142 -9.73 -1.50 -14.79
N CYS A 143 -10.28 -1.38 -13.57
CA CYS A 143 -10.74 -2.51 -12.77
C CYS A 143 -11.88 -3.32 -13.43
N LYS A 144 -12.66 -2.73 -14.33
CA LYS A 144 -13.70 -3.47 -15.10
C LYS A 144 -13.11 -4.63 -15.91
N ARG A 145 -11.90 -4.45 -16.46
CA ARG A 145 -11.21 -5.53 -17.18
C ARG A 145 -10.68 -6.61 -16.22
N TRP A 146 -10.18 -6.20 -15.07
CA TRP A 146 -9.46 -7.09 -14.15
C TRP A 146 -10.36 -7.79 -13.14
N SER A 147 -11.55 -7.23 -12.89
CA SER A 147 -12.52 -7.76 -11.92
C SER A 147 -11.87 -8.15 -10.58
N PRO A 148 -11.18 -7.24 -9.90
CA PRO A 148 -10.35 -7.56 -8.73
C PRO A 148 -11.15 -8.06 -7.52
N GLY A 149 -12.50 -8.10 -7.58
CA GLY A 149 -13.32 -8.49 -6.44
C GLY A 149 -13.20 -7.57 -5.22
N ALA A 150 -12.65 -6.39 -5.43
CA ALA A 150 -12.44 -5.36 -4.43
C ALA A 150 -12.61 -3.98 -5.09
N ARG A 151 -13.01 -2.98 -4.30
CA ARG A 151 -12.98 -1.59 -4.71
C ARG A 151 -11.57 -1.03 -4.49
N LEU A 152 -10.87 -0.67 -5.56
CA LEU A 152 -9.57 -0.01 -5.48
C LEU A 152 -9.75 1.51 -5.56
N LEU A 153 -9.34 2.23 -4.54
CA LEU A 153 -9.37 3.68 -4.48
C LEU A 153 -7.95 4.24 -4.40
N PRO A 154 -7.50 5.10 -5.33
CA PRO A 154 -6.34 5.93 -5.07
C PRO A 154 -6.62 6.78 -3.83
N VAL A 155 -5.66 6.99 -2.95
CA VAL A 155 -5.89 7.81 -1.75
C VAL A 155 -6.30 9.23 -2.11
N THR A 156 -5.84 9.74 -3.26
CA THR A 156 -6.16 11.08 -3.79
C THR A 156 -6.19 11.07 -5.31
N ASP A 157 -6.99 11.94 -5.90
CA ASP A 157 -6.98 12.26 -7.32
C ASP A 157 -5.96 13.36 -7.67
N ASP A 158 -5.46 14.06 -6.64
CA ASP A 158 -4.51 15.15 -6.78
C ASP A 158 -3.08 14.61 -6.94
N ARG A 159 -2.17 15.48 -7.38
CA ARG A 159 -0.75 15.15 -7.45
C ARG A 159 -0.19 14.98 -6.04
N SER A 160 0.33 13.79 -5.75
CA SER A 160 1.08 13.49 -4.52
C SER A 160 2.21 12.54 -4.89
N GLU A 161 3.46 12.99 -4.74
CA GLU A 161 4.65 12.23 -5.15
C GLU A 161 5.64 12.14 -4.00
N THR A 162 6.20 10.95 -3.78
CA THR A 162 7.28 10.74 -2.82
C THR A 162 8.62 11.06 -3.48
N HIS A 163 9.36 11.98 -2.89
CA HIS A 163 10.71 12.34 -3.28
C HIS A 163 11.69 12.04 -2.14
N VAL A 164 12.92 11.74 -2.50
CA VAL A 164 14.01 11.49 -1.55
C VAL A 164 15.05 12.57 -1.71
N VAL A 165 15.41 13.24 -0.63
CA VAL A 165 16.52 14.19 -0.62
C VAL A 165 17.81 13.42 -0.50
N VAL A 166 18.63 13.52 -1.53
CA VAL A 166 19.89 12.76 -1.68
C VAL A 166 21.07 13.72 -1.85
N THR A 167 22.28 13.20 -1.64
CA THR A 167 23.52 13.86 -2.07
C THR A 167 23.98 13.23 -3.37
N ASP A 168 24.23 14.06 -4.40
CA ASP A 168 24.68 13.57 -5.70
C ASP A 168 26.03 12.82 -5.55
N PRO A 169 26.08 11.52 -5.90
CA PRO A 169 27.32 10.74 -5.82
C PRO A 169 28.23 10.93 -7.04
N GLY A 170 27.75 11.65 -8.09
CA GLY A 170 28.44 11.74 -9.37
C GLY A 170 29.66 12.65 -9.35
N PRO A 171 30.59 12.51 -10.33
CA PRO A 171 31.64 13.48 -10.58
C PRO A 171 31.06 14.72 -11.27
N GLY A 172 31.58 15.90 -10.94
CA GLY A 172 31.22 17.18 -11.57
C GLY A 172 30.76 18.22 -10.58
N ASP A 173 30.25 19.33 -11.09
CA ASP A 173 29.87 20.52 -10.29
C ASP A 173 28.72 20.26 -9.33
N GLN A 174 27.94 19.17 -9.52
CA GLN A 174 26.84 18.75 -8.66
C GLN A 174 27.28 17.76 -7.57
N ALA A 175 28.54 17.28 -7.59
CA ALA A 175 29.05 16.35 -6.58
C ALA A 175 28.91 16.94 -5.17
N GLY A 176 28.26 16.21 -4.25
CA GLY A 176 28.01 16.67 -2.89
C GLY A 176 26.82 17.63 -2.73
N VAL A 177 26.18 18.05 -3.81
CA VAL A 177 24.98 18.90 -3.73
C VAL A 177 23.76 18.07 -3.33
N ARG A 178 22.98 18.58 -2.39
CA ARG A 178 21.72 17.97 -2.00
C ARG A 178 20.60 18.42 -2.94
N HIS A 179 19.85 17.44 -3.45
CA HIS A 179 18.67 17.68 -4.26
C HIS A 179 17.62 16.59 -4.01
N ALA A 180 16.39 16.82 -4.44
CA ALA A 180 15.32 15.85 -4.33
C ALA A 180 15.16 15.10 -5.66
N ILE A 181 15.12 13.77 -5.61
CA ILE A 181 14.79 12.90 -6.75
C ILE A 181 13.50 12.14 -6.48
N HIS A 182 12.79 11.75 -7.53
CA HIS A 182 11.60 10.95 -7.39
C HIS A 182 11.93 9.59 -6.76
N PHE A 183 11.02 9.05 -5.91
CA PHE A 183 11.22 7.77 -5.23
C PHE A 183 11.56 6.64 -6.20
N GLN A 184 10.89 6.55 -7.35
CA GLN A 184 11.17 5.52 -8.36
C GLN A 184 12.61 5.60 -8.89
N GLU A 185 13.20 6.79 -9.02
CA GLU A 185 14.60 6.93 -9.42
C GLU A 185 15.52 6.45 -8.30
N TRP A 186 15.27 6.86 -7.07
CA TRP A 186 16.04 6.42 -5.92
C TRP A 186 15.99 4.90 -5.73
N TRP A 187 14.80 4.31 -5.93
CA TRP A 187 14.55 2.89 -5.74
C TRP A 187 15.09 2.04 -6.89
N VAL A 188 14.71 2.35 -8.14
CA VAL A 188 14.99 1.49 -9.31
C VAL A 188 16.39 1.74 -9.86
N ARG A 189 16.78 3.02 -10.01
CA ARG A 189 18.07 3.40 -10.57
C ARG A 189 19.21 3.23 -9.57
N TYR A 190 19.03 3.80 -8.38
CA TYR A 190 20.08 3.85 -7.36
C TYR A 190 20.01 2.73 -6.33
N ARG A 191 18.93 1.93 -6.31
CA ARG A 191 18.72 0.83 -5.36
C ARG A 191 18.92 1.25 -3.90
N ALA A 192 18.50 2.47 -3.56
CA ALA A 192 18.69 3.12 -2.27
C ALA A 192 20.17 3.23 -1.81
N GLN A 193 21.15 3.06 -2.69
CA GLN A 193 22.58 3.00 -2.33
C GLN A 193 23.29 4.36 -2.38
N ILE A 194 22.56 5.46 -2.53
CA ILE A 194 23.13 6.82 -2.48
C ILE A 194 22.82 7.48 -1.14
N PRO A 195 23.68 8.39 -0.66
CA PRO A 195 23.45 9.09 0.61
C PRO A 195 22.11 9.83 0.61
N SER A 196 21.23 9.43 1.49
CA SER A 196 19.85 9.90 1.58
C SER A 196 19.58 10.52 2.94
N HIS A 197 18.77 11.58 3.00
CA HIS A 197 18.63 12.43 4.19
C HIS A 197 17.21 12.55 4.72
N SER A 198 16.22 12.61 3.85
CA SER A 198 14.81 12.76 4.22
C SER A 198 13.90 12.40 3.06
N PHE A 199 12.62 12.20 3.37
CA PHE A 199 11.55 12.09 2.38
C PHE A 199 10.78 13.42 2.31
N ALA A 200 10.30 13.75 1.10
CA ALA A 200 9.41 14.87 0.85
C ALA A 200 8.18 14.37 0.08
N PHE A 201 7.00 14.69 0.58
CA PHE A 201 5.73 14.31 -0.03
C PHE A 201 5.18 15.50 -0.83
N VAL A 202 5.62 15.61 -2.07
CA VAL A 202 5.35 16.76 -2.93
C VAL A 202 3.88 16.78 -3.36
N GLY A 203 3.17 17.86 -3.01
CA GLY A 203 1.75 18.03 -3.31
C GLY A 203 0.79 17.47 -2.26
N ALA A 204 1.26 16.58 -1.36
CA ALA A 204 0.39 15.93 -0.38
C ALA A 204 -0.36 16.89 0.55
N GLU A 205 0.27 18.00 0.99
CA GLU A 205 -0.34 18.96 1.91
C GLU A 205 -1.56 19.69 1.31
N GLN A 206 -1.60 19.86 -0.02
CA GLN A 206 -2.69 20.51 -0.75
C GLN A 206 -3.69 19.52 -1.32
N ALA A 207 -3.36 18.23 -1.29
CA ALA A 207 -4.21 17.18 -1.83
C ALA A 207 -5.46 16.97 -0.97
N THR A 208 -6.50 16.47 -1.61
CA THR A 208 -7.74 16.04 -0.97
C THR A 208 -7.91 14.53 -1.12
N ALA A 209 -8.52 13.89 -0.14
CA ALA A 209 -8.84 12.47 -0.27
C ALA A 209 -9.77 12.24 -1.48
N ALA A 210 -9.49 11.22 -2.28
CA ALA A 210 -10.34 10.88 -3.42
C ALA A 210 -11.77 10.50 -2.96
N PRO A 211 -12.77 10.67 -3.83
CA PRO A 211 -14.17 10.38 -3.48
C PRO A 211 -14.36 8.95 -2.96
N GLY A 212 -14.98 8.83 -1.79
CA GLY A 212 -15.27 7.56 -1.12
C GLY A 212 -14.15 7.01 -0.24
N VAL A 213 -12.99 7.64 -0.15
CA VAL A 213 -11.88 7.19 0.70
C VAL A 213 -12.21 7.36 2.19
N THR A 214 -12.64 8.54 2.60
CA THR A 214 -13.04 8.79 4.00
C THR A 214 -14.31 8.04 4.38
N ASP A 215 -15.23 7.87 3.45
CA ASP A 215 -16.46 7.11 3.65
C ASP A 215 -16.12 5.62 3.87
N ALA A 216 -15.21 5.06 3.09
CA ALA A 216 -14.76 3.68 3.25
C ALA A 216 -14.11 3.43 4.63
N ILE A 217 -13.39 4.42 5.18
CA ILE A 217 -12.84 4.32 6.55
C ILE A 217 -13.97 4.42 7.61
N ALA A 218 -14.94 5.31 7.40
CA ALA A 218 -16.01 5.56 8.36
C ALA A 218 -17.02 4.40 8.43
N ASP A 219 -17.33 3.78 7.28
CA ASP A 219 -18.32 2.72 7.13
C ASP A 219 -17.76 1.30 7.31
N ALA A 220 -16.45 1.17 7.53
CA ALA A 220 -15.80 -0.12 7.74
C ALA A 220 -16.23 -0.77 9.07
N ASP A 221 -16.29 -2.10 9.10
CA ASP A 221 -16.34 -2.88 10.34
C ASP A 221 -14.94 -3.05 10.95
N VAL A 222 -13.92 -3.02 10.10
CA VAL A 222 -12.50 -3.00 10.49
C VAL A 222 -11.66 -2.29 9.43
N VAL A 223 -10.66 -1.54 9.89
CA VAL A 223 -9.62 -0.96 9.01
C VAL A 223 -8.32 -1.68 9.25
N LEU A 224 -7.69 -2.17 8.19
CA LEU A 224 -6.42 -2.88 8.24
C LEU A 224 -5.31 -2.03 7.59
N LEU A 225 -4.15 -1.94 8.25
CA LEU A 225 -2.93 -1.46 7.64
C LEU A 225 -2.13 -2.68 7.19
N ALA A 226 -2.04 -2.90 5.87
CA ALA A 226 -1.25 -3.99 5.30
C ALA A 226 0.22 -3.91 5.75
N PRO A 227 0.98 -5.04 5.76
CA PRO A 227 2.43 -5.05 6.04
C PRO A 227 3.22 -4.45 4.86
N SER A 228 2.86 -3.23 4.50
CA SER A 228 3.51 -2.40 3.49
C SER A 228 4.58 -1.52 4.13
N ASN A 229 5.49 -0.97 3.31
CA ASN A 229 6.52 -0.07 3.82
C ASN A 229 5.88 1.10 4.59
N PRO A 230 6.23 1.31 5.87
CA PRO A 230 5.59 2.32 6.70
C PRO A 230 5.89 3.75 6.25
N VAL A 231 7.01 3.97 5.57
CA VAL A 231 7.49 5.30 5.16
C VAL A 231 6.98 5.69 3.78
N VAL A 232 7.14 4.82 2.78
CA VAL A 232 6.89 5.15 1.37
C VAL A 232 5.62 4.53 0.79
N SER A 233 4.94 3.64 1.53
CA SER A 233 3.64 3.08 1.10
C SER A 233 2.50 3.56 2.01
N ILE A 234 2.57 3.31 3.31
CA ILE A 234 1.53 3.78 4.25
C ILE A 234 1.71 5.27 4.57
N GLY A 235 2.96 5.72 4.71
CA GLY A 235 3.28 7.12 4.99
C GLY A 235 2.59 8.12 4.06
N PRO A 236 2.74 8.02 2.73
CA PRO A 236 2.09 8.94 1.79
C PRO A 236 0.57 8.96 1.89
N ILE A 237 -0.07 7.80 2.17
CA ILE A 237 -1.52 7.73 2.42
C ILE A 237 -1.87 8.60 3.64
N LEU A 238 -1.10 8.48 4.71
CA LEU A 238 -1.33 9.20 5.96
C LEU A 238 -0.98 10.70 5.88
N GLN A 239 -0.25 11.15 4.84
CA GLN A 239 0.04 12.56 4.60
C GLN A 239 -1.14 13.30 3.96
N ILE A 240 -2.06 12.59 3.30
CA ILE A 240 -3.23 13.24 2.70
C ILE A 240 -4.13 13.81 3.80
N PRO A 241 -4.46 15.11 3.76
CA PRO A 241 -5.30 15.75 4.77
C PRO A 241 -6.62 15.03 4.99
N GLY A 242 -7.00 14.87 6.26
CA GLY A 242 -8.23 14.18 6.67
C GLY A 242 -8.09 12.68 6.90
N ILE A 243 -7.11 11.97 6.32
CA ILE A 243 -6.99 10.51 6.47
C ILE A 243 -6.69 10.12 7.92
N ARG A 244 -5.68 10.74 8.56
CA ARG A 244 -5.42 10.46 9.99
C ARG A 244 -6.62 10.81 10.88
N GLY A 245 -7.32 11.88 10.56
CA GLY A 245 -8.55 12.27 11.24
C GLY A 245 -9.65 11.22 11.10
N ALA A 246 -9.87 10.70 9.88
CA ALA A 246 -10.84 9.62 9.62
C ALA A 246 -10.50 8.34 10.39
N LEU A 247 -9.22 7.90 10.37
CA LEU A 247 -8.75 6.73 11.14
C LEU A 247 -8.93 6.89 12.65
N ARG A 248 -8.74 8.10 13.15
CA ARG A 248 -8.90 8.38 14.59
C ARG A 248 -10.36 8.47 15.04
N SER A 249 -11.25 8.89 14.14
CA SER A 249 -12.67 9.12 14.45
C SER A 249 -13.59 7.96 14.09
N THR A 250 -13.13 7.01 13.24
CA THR A 250 -13.92 5.83 12.91
C THR A 250 -14.26 4.99 14.13
N LYS A 251 -15.43 4.34 14.10
CA LYS A 251 -15.83 3.34 15.10
C LYS A 251 -15.17 1.99 14.87
N ALA A 252 -14.69 1.74 13.65
CA ALA A 252 -14.02 0.52 13.30
C ALA A 252 -12.67 0.42 14.05
N PRO A 253 -12.29 -0.76 14.58
CA PRO A 253 -10.95 -1.02 15.04
C PRO A 253 -9.94 -0.85 13.90
N VAL A 254 -8.80 -0.23 14.20
CA VAL A 254 -7.68 -0.05 13.26
C VAL A 254 -6.55 -1.01 13.66
N ILE A 255 -6.32 -2.01 12.82
CA ILE A 255 -5.37 -3.09 13.07
C ILE A 255 -4.24 -3.02 12.04
N GLY A 256 -3.01 -2.95 12.52
CA GLY A 256 -1.83 -2.97 11.66
C GLY A 256 -1.08 -4.29 11.72
N TYR A 257 -0.31 -4.57 10.67
CA TYR A 257 0.55 -5.75 10.54
C TYR A 257 1.99 -5.31 10.33
N SER A 258 2.91 -5.86 11.11
CA SER A 258 4.33 -5.52 10.99
C SER A 258 4.90 -5.96 9.64
N PRO A 259 5.61 -5.06 8.93
CA PRO A 259 6.39 -5.43 7.76
C PRO A 259 7.78 -5.99 8.13
N ILE A 260 8.13 -6.01 9.41
CA ILE A 260 9.41 -6.47 9.94
C ILE A 260 9.23 -7.85 10.56
N ILE A 261 10.10 -8.78 10.20
CA ILE A 261 10.18 -10.14 10.70
C ILE A 261 11.64 -10.42 11.08
N ASP A 262 11.91 -10.87 12.30
CA ASP A 262 13.27 -11.12 12.81
C ASP A 262 14.21 -9.90 12.61
N GLY A 263 13.68 -8.69 12.83
CA GLY A 263 14.42 -7.43 12.71
C GLY A 263 14.75 -7.00 11.29
N LYS A 264 14.11 -7.59 10.26
CA LYS A 264 14.36 -7.28 8.83
C LYS A 264 13.06 -7.25 8.03
N PRO A 265 12.99 -6.40 7.00
CA PRO A 265 11.92 -6.51 6.01
C PRO A 265 12.16 -7.76 5.15
N LEU A 266 11.10 -8.52 4.84
CA LEU A 266 11.21 -9.69 3.98
C LEU A 266 11.52 -9.32 2.52
N ARG A 267 11.01 -8.18 2.08
CA ARG A 267 11.21 -7.64 0.74
C ARG A 267 11.25 -6.11 0.80
N GLY A 268 11.88 -5.55 -0.20
CA GLY A 268 12.02 -4.11 -0.29
C GLY A 268 13.13 -3.61 0.64
N MET A 269 13.22 -2.30 0.81
CA MET A 269 14.24 -1.58 1.58
C MET A 269 13.53 -0.73 2.66
N ALA A 270 12.67 -1.38 3.46
CA ALA A 270 11.97 -0.67 4.53
C ALA A 270 12.96 -0.26 5.64
N ASP A 271 14.03 -1.03 5.83
CA ASP A 271 15.13 -0.72 6.74
C ASP A 271 15.87 0.56 6.36
N GLU A 272 16.24 0.75 5.08
CA GLU A 272 16.81 2.01 4.61
C GLU A 272 15.83 3.18 4.79
N CYS A 273 14.56 2.98 4.45
CA CYS A 273 13.54 4.02 4.62
C CYS A 273 13.36 4.40 6.10
N LEU A 274 13.29 3.42 7.00
CA LEU A 274 13.17 3.63 8.43
C LEU A 274 14.41 4.33 9.00
N SER A 275 15.60 3.91 8.57
CA SER A 275 16.86 4.54 8.97
C SER A 275 16.92 6.03 8.61
N ILE A 276 16.43 6.41 7.41
CA ILE A 276 16.38 7.81 6.96
C ILE A 276 15.51 8.68 7.89
N ILE A 277 14.43 8.13 8.43
CA ILE A 277 13.53 8.86 9.34
C ILE A 277 13.86 8.65 10.83
N GLY A 278 14.96 7.94 11.14
CA GLY A 278 15.41 7.70 12.51
C GLY A 278 14.55 6.71 13.31
N VAL A 279 13.86 5.79 12.64
CA VAL A 279 13.08 4.70 13.24
C VAL A 279 13.86 3.40 13.12
N GLU A 280 13.96 2.65 14.20
CA GLU A 280 14.61 1.33 14.19
C GLU A 280 13.82 0.31 13.37
N SER A 281 14.53 -0.62 12.72
CA SER A 281 13.94 -1.69 11.91
C SER A 281 13.46 -2.85 12.80
N THR A 282 12.51 -2.55 13.70
CA THR A 282 11.88 -3.52 14.60
C THR A 282 10.36 -3.42 14.53
N SER A 283 9.67 -4.53 14.80
CA SER A 283 8.20 -4.57 14.87
C SER A 283 7.67 -3.58 15.90
N GLN A 284 8.35 -3.42 17.03
CA GLN A 284 8.00 -2.46 18.08
C GLN A 284 8.13 -1.01 17.59
N ALA A 285 9.28 -0.63 17.02
CA ALA A 285 9.53 0.75 16.60
C ALA A 285 8.57 1.19 15.49
N VAL A 286 8.25 0.30 14.55
CA VAL A 286 7.25 0.58 13.51
C VAL A 286 5.85 0.75 14.10
N GLY A 287 5.43 -0.12 15.02
CA GLY A 287 4.15 0.03 15.70
C GLY A 287 4.07 1.32 16.53
N GLN A 288 5.15 1.71 17.23
CA GLN A 288 5.26 2.98 17.96
C GLN A 288 5.23 4.19 17.01
N HIS A 289 5.82 4.09 15.81
CA HIS A 289 5.77 5.13 14.78
C HIS A 289 4.32 5.42 14.33
N PHE A 290 3.48 4.40 14.19
CA PHE A 290 2.04 4.59 13.94
C PHE A 290 1.29 5.04 15.19
N GLY A 291 1.65 4.53 16.35
CA GLY A 291 1.17 4.89 17.67
C GLY A 291 -0.29 4.53 17.97
N ALA A 292 -0.64 4.56 19.25
CA ALA A 292 -1.97 4.23 19.74
C ALA A 292 -3.01 5.30 19.39
N ARG A 293 -4.21 4.88 18.98
CA ARG A 293 -5.35 5.77 18.73
C ARG A 293 -5.84 6.46 20.02
N SER A 294 -5.65 5.86 21.17
CA SER A 294 -5.90 6.46 22.48
C SER A 294 -5.02 7.68 22.77
N GLY A 295 -3.85 7.77 22.14
CA GLY A 295 -2.94 8.91 22.17
C GLY A 295 -3.08 9.78 20.92
N THR A 296 -1.97 10.01 20.20
CA THR A 296 -1.91 10.78 18.94
C THR A 296 -1.81 9.93 17.69
N GLY A 297 -1.66 8.60 17.84
CA GLY A 297 -1.51 7.64 16.76
C GLY A 297 -2.83 7.18 16.16
N ILE A 298 -2.81 6.02 15.49
CA ILE A 298 -3.94 5.51 14.71
C ILE A 298 -4.30 4.04 15.03
N LEU A 299 -3.47 3.31 15.78
CA LEU A 299 -3.66 1.86 16.01
C LEU A 299 -4.50 1.56 17.24
N ASP A 300 -5.36 0.54 17.14
CA ASP A 300 -5.96 -0.17 18.27
C ASP A 300 -5.28 -1.53 18.49
N GLY A 301 -4.83 -2.19 17.40
CA GLY A 301 -4.15 -3.47 17.46
C GLY A 301 -2.95 -3.53 16.50
N TRP A 302 -1.98 -4.35 16.86
CA TRP A 302 -0.75 -4.55 16.10
C TRP A 302 -0.36 -6.02 16.08
N LEU A 303 -0.22 -6.61 14.90
CA LEU A 303 0.26 -7.97 14.74
C LEU A 303 1.75 -7.97 14.42
N VAL A 304 2.49 -8.80 15.15
CA VAL A 304 3.93 -9.04 14.99
C VAL A 304 4.18 -10.49 14.63
N HIS A 305 5.34 -10.80 14.06
CA HIS A 305 5.71 -12.19 13.76
C HIS A 305 5.95 -12.97 15.04
N GLU A 306 5.68 -14.29 14.99
CA GLU A 306 6.07 -15.21 16.07
C GLU A 306 7.57 -15.12 16.31
N GLY A 307 7.97 -14.83 17.56
CA GLY A 307 9.36 -14.61 17.93
C GLY A 307 9.78 -13.13 17.99
N ASP A 308 9.01 -12.21 17.36
CA ASP A 308 9.19 -10.79 17.57
C ASP A 308 8.38 -10.32 18.79
N ASP A 309 8.99 -9.50 19.62
CA ASP A 309 8.32 -8.86 20.76
C ASP A 309 7.98 -7.41 20.43
N ALA A 310 6.82 -6.95 20.89
CA ALA A 310 6.47 -5.54 20.91
C ALA A 310 5.58 -5.23 22.11
N ASP A 311 5.89 -4.10 22.76
CA ASP A 311 5.05 -3.51 23.80
C ASP A 311 4.79 -2.06 23.42
N ILE A 312 3.55 -1.74 23.09
CA ILE A 312 3.13 -0.42 22.61
C ILE A 312 1.99 0.05 23.49
N GLU A 313 2.25 1.09 24.28
CA GLU A 313 1.27 1.61 25.22
C GLU A 313 -0.05 1.97 24.51
N GLY A 314 -1.15 1.39 24.96
CA GLY A 314 -2.48 1.63 24.42
C GLY A 314 -2.82 0.91 23.10
N VAL A 315 -1.98 -0.04 22.65
CA VAL A 315 -2.22 -0.90 21.50
C VAL A 315 -2.25 -2.36 21.93
N GLN A 316 -3.24 -3.12 21.48
CA GLN A 316 -3.25 -4.57 21.69
C GLN A 316 -2.27 -5.24 20.72
N VAL A 317 -1.25 -5.93 21.26
CA VAL A 317 -0.27 -6.65 20.44
C VAL A 317 -0.56 -8.14 20.44
N ARG A 318 -0.41 -8.78 19.27
CA ARG A 318 -0.53 -10.24 19.12
C ARG A 318 0.55 -10.76 18.18
N ALA A 319 1.27 -11.79 18.63
CA ALA A 319 2.22 -12.52 17.79
C ALA A 319 1.50 -13.64 17.02
N VAL A 320 1.73 -13.70 15.70
CA VAL A 320 1.20 -14.71 14.77
C VAL A 320 2.17 -14.90 13.60
N PRO A 321 2.11 -16.01 12.84
CA PRO A 321 2.89 -16.11 11.60
C PRO A 321 2.55 -14.99 10.62
N LEU A 322 3.54 -14.18 10.21
CA LEU A 322 3.35 -13.08 9.25
C LEU A 322 3.96 -13.34 7.87
N LEU A 323 4.41 -14.58 7.61
CA LEU A 323 4.96 -14.98 6.31
C LEU A 323 3.83 -15.25 5.30
N MET A 324 3.70 -14.39 4.31
CA MET A 324 2.71 -14.49 3.22
C MET A 324 3.22 -15.44 2.12
N THR A 325 3.27 -16.74 2.40
CA THR A 325 3.75 -17.77 1.46
C THR A 325 2.78 -18.03 0.33
N ASP A 326 1.49 -18.01 0.64
CA ASP A 326 0.38 -18.25 -0.28
C ASP A 326 -0.90 -17.52 0.22
N PRO A 327 -1.97 -17.45 -0.61
CA PRO A 327 -3.20 -16.76 -0.22
C PRO A 327 -3.91 -17.34 1.00
N ALA A 328 -3.86 -18.66 1.19
CA ALA A 328 -4.54 -19.33 2.31
C ALA A 328 -3.82 -19.02 3.64
N THR A 329 -2.48 -19.13 3.67
CA THR A 329 -1.66 -18.73 4.83
C THR A 329 -1.84 -17.25 5.16
N THR A 330 -1.91 -16.40 4.14
CA THR A 330 -2.17 -14.96 4.34
C THR A 330 -3.58 -14.72 4.87
N ALA A 331 -4.57 -15.51 4.46
CA ALA A 331 -5.95 -15.43 4.98
C ALA A 331 -6.02 -15.73 6.49
N GLU A 332 -5.23 -16.69 6.99
CA GLU A 332 -5.16 -16.98 8.43
C GLU A 332 -4.52 -15.82 9.21
N MET A 333 -3.51 -15.17 8.65
CA MET A 333 -2.93 -13.95 9.20
C MET A 333 -3.97 -12.81 9.27
N VAL A 334 -4.78 -12.63 8.23
CA VAL A 334 -5.89 -11.65 8.21
C VAL A 334 -6.92 -12.01 9.26
N ARG A 335 -7.32 -13.29 9.36
CA ARG A 335 -8.27 -13.79 10.37
C ARG A 335 -7.83 -13.44 11.78
N ALA A 336 -6.54 -13.63 12.10
CA ALA A 336 -6.00 -13.28 13.40
C ALA A 336 -6.15 -11.77 13.74
N GLY A 337 -6.07 -10.90 12.73
CA GLY A 337 -6.35 -9.46 12.89
C GLY A 337 -7.83 -9.16 13.09
N LEU A 338 -8.72 -9.85 12.37
CA LEU A 338 -10.17 -9.72 12.58
C LEU A 338 -10.57 -10.19 13.99
N ASP A 339 -9.98 -11.30 14.46
CA ASP A 339 -10.21 -11.81 15.81
C ASP A 339 -9.72 -10.82 16.88
N LEU A 340 -8.57 -10.15 16.63
CA LEU A 340 -8.05 -9.10 17.51
C LEU A 340 -9.01 -7.89 17.53
N ALA A 341 -9.61 -7.57 16.40
CA ALA A 341 -10.61 -6.52 16.24
C ALA A 341 -11.98 -6.89 16.83
N GLY A 342 -12.22 -8.17 17.17
CA GLY A 342 -13.54 -8.66 17.60
C GLY A 342 -14.56 -8.72 16.45
N VAL A 343 -14.11 -8.86 15.21
CA VAL A 343 -14.95 -8.99 14.00
C VAL A 343 -15.01 -10.47 13.60
N ALA A 344 -16.21 -11.01 13.56
CA ALA A 344 -16.50 -12.38 13.10
C ALA A 344 -16.95 -12.39 11.64
N LEU A 345 -16.49 -13.39 10.86
CA LEU A 345 -16.91 -13.68 9.48
C LEU A 345 -17.94 -14.80 9.46
#